data_cf748384ea36bfc40eef5a4bd6bc70b4
#
_entry.id   cf748384ea36bfc40eef5a4bd6bc70b4
#
_cell.length_a   1.000
_cell.length_b   1.000
_cell.length_c   1.000
_cell.angle_alpha   90.00
_cell.angle_beta   90.00
_cell.angle_gamma   90.00
#
_symmetry.space_group_name_H-M   'P 1'
#
loop_
_entity.id
_entity.type
_entity.pdbx_description
1 polymer ?
#
loop_
_entity_poly.entity_id
_entity_poly.type
_entity_poly.pdbx_seq_one_letter_code
_entity_poly.pdbx_strand_id
1 'polypeptide(L)'
;MRRMTRTSSYVIVVACLALAAAGASTPARSQGTAPPEPAAKLDYNFFRDKVQQVFLTKRPGHARCVVCHTINNAPFHLTSLSPGAASWNEEQSRQNFELVQRVAAPGFMESPLIKHPLAQGAGGDAHHGGGQQFASQSDPDWLTLKAFVSGATQK
;
A
#
# COMPACT_ATOMS: atom_id res chain seq x y z
N MET A 1 -68.13 14.76 21.80
CA MET A 1 -68.29 13.30 21.98
C MET A 1 -67.02 12.69 22.52
N ARG A 2 -67.05 12.30 23.80
CA ARG A 2 -65.97 11.65 24.52
C ARG A 2 -65.99 10.17 24.22
N ARG A 3 -64.84 9.54 23.86
CA ARG A 3 -64.68 8.09 23.97
C ARG A 3 -63.44 7.79 24.80
N MET A 4 -63.74 7.21 25.94
CA MET A 4 -62.76 6.64 26.92
C MET A 4 -62.15 5.37 26.32
N THR A 5 -60.82 5.23 26.38
CA THR A 5 -60.15 3.99 26.13
C THR A 5 -59.64 3.38 27.42
N ARG A 6 -60.02 2.14 27.61
CA ARG A 6 -59.73 1.31 28.79
C ARG A 6 -58.26 0.90 28.82
N THR A 7 -57.59 1.17 29.94
CA THR A 7 -56.32 0.56 30.32
C THR A 7 -56.54 -0.85 30.81
N SER A 8 -55.90 -1.83 30.18
CA SER A 8 -55.86 -3.22 30.65
C SER A 8 -54.48 -3.48 31.23
N SER A 9 -54.41 -3.61 32.56
CA SER A 9 -53.22 -3.98 33.27
C SER A 9 -53.04 -5.48 33.28
N TYR A 10 -52.03 -5.99 32.65
CA TYR A 10 -51.58 -7.35 32.78
C TYR A 10 -50.43 -7.43 33.80
N VAL A 11 -50.69 -8.07 34.92
CA VAL A 11 -49.72 -8.47 35.91
C VAL A 11 -49.05 -9.72 35.41
N ILE A 12 -47.80 -9.66 35.03
CA ILE A 12 -46.97 -10.85 34.69
C ILE A 12 -46.12 -11.17 35.90
N VAL A 13 -46.46 -12.32 36.54
CA VAL A 13 -45.65 -12.92 37.57
C VAL A 13 -44.44 -13.60 36.89
N VAL A 14 -43.24 -13.09 37.08
CA VAL A 14 -42.02 -13.72 36.58
C VAL A 14 -41.46 -14.61 37.70
N ALA A 15 -41.55 -15.89 37.51
CA ALA A 15 -40.90 -16.88 38.36
C ALA A 15 -39.38 -16.94 37.99
N CYS A 16 -38.51 -16.55 38.92
CA CYS A 16 -37.06 -16.66 38.74
C CYS A 16 -36.63 -18.12 38.93
N LEU A 17 -36.32 -18.81 37.82
CA LEU A 17 -35.51 -20.05 37.87
C LEU A 17 -34.03 -19.66 37.80
N ALA A 18 -33.30 -19.84 38.90
CA ALA A 18 -31.85 -19.72 38.92
C ALA A 18 -31.24 -20.99 38.33
N LEU A 19 -30.76 -20.95 37.06
CA LEU A 19 -29.84 -21.94 36.50
C LEU A 19 -28.42 -21.53 36.83
N ALA A 20 -27.77 -22.32 37.70
CA ALA A 20 -26.33 -22.23 37.90
C ALA A 20 -25.61 -22.81 36.66
N ALA A 21 -25.16 -21.92 35.74
CA ALA A 21 -24.29 -22.31 34.66
C ALA A 21 -22.82 -22.34 35.16
N ALA A 22 -22.29 -23.57 35.30
CA ALA A 22 -20.86 -23.78 35.50
C ALA A 22 -20.10 -23.28 34.25
N GLY A 23 -19.54 -22.07 34.33
CA GLY A 23 -18.73 -21.49 33.29
C GLY A 23 -17.40 -22.23 33.16
N ALA A 24 -17.26 -23.08 32.16
CA ALA A 24 -15.96 -23.60 31.75
C ALA A 24 -15.18 -22.43 31.09
N SER A 25 -14.26 -21.85 31.85
CA SER A 25 -13.31 -20.86 31.37
C SER A 25 -12.33 -21.55 30.41
N THR A 26 -12.57 -21.46 29.10
CA THR A 26 -11.55 -21.79 28.10
C THR A 26 -10.39 -20.81 28.24
N PRO A 27 -9.14 -21.31 28.42
CA PRO A 27 -8.00 -20.40 28.44
C PRO A 27 -7.89 -19.70 27.08
N ALA A 28 -7.92 -18.36 27.08
CA ALA A 28 -7.65 -17.56 25.93
C ALA A 28 -6.23 -17.91 25.43
N ARG A 29 -6.17 -18.57 24.27
CA ARG A 29 -4.91 -18.88 23.59
C ARG A 29 -4.29 -17.56 23.21
N SER A 30 -3.25 -17.16 23.93
CA SER A 30 -2.41 -16.00 23.58
C SER A 30 -1.93 -16.24 22.16
N GLN A 31 -2.44 -15.47 21.20
CA GLN A 31 -1.87 -15.42 19.85
C GLN A 31 -0.51 -14.75 20.02
N GLY A 32 0.52 -15.57 20.13
CA GLY A 32 1.89 -15.11 20.10
C GLY A 32 2.07 -14.31 18.82
N THR A 33 2.31 -13.03 18.94
CA THR A 33 2.72 -12.18 17.83
C THR A 33 4.00 -12.80 17.29
N ALA A 34 3.94 -13.36 16.09
CA ALA A 34 5.14 -13.83 15.41
C ALA A 34 6.16 -12.68 15.41
N PRO A 35 7.47 -12.95 15.59
CA PRO A 35 8.49 -11.92 15.46
C PRO A 35 8.30 -11.21 14.13
N PRO A 36 8.49 -9.88 14.06
CA PRO A 36 8.39 -9.16 12.78
C PRO A 36 9.36 -9.81 11.81
N GLU A 37 8.83 -10.24 10.66
CA GLU A 37 9.64 -10.79 9.59
C GLU A 37 10.70 -9.77 9.20
N PRO A 38 11.98 -10.17 9.03
CA PRO A 38 13.03 -9.21 8.71
C PRO A 38 12.64 -8.45 7.45
N ALA A 39 12.74 -7.12 7.50
CA ALA A 39 12.39 -6.26 6.37
C ALA A 39 13.06 -6.76 5.09
N ALA A 40 12.30 -6.93 4.02
CA ALA A 40 12.81 -7.41 2.74
C ALA A 40 13.98 -6.52 2.30
N LYS A 41 15.11 -7.13 1.91
CA LYS A 41 16.24 -6.38 1.40
C LYS A 41 15.99 -6.03 -0.07
N LEU A 42 16.07 -4.75 -0.40
CA LEU A 42 15.95 -4.30 -1.79
C LEU A 42 17.20 -4.70 -2.58
N ASP A 43 16.98 -5.21 -3.80
CA ASP A 43 18.07 -5.63 -4.71
C ASP A 43 18.39 -4.53 -5.71
N TYR A 44 19.66 -4.10 -5.74
CA TYR A 44 20.10 -3.05 -6.65
C TYR A 44 20.03 -3.46 -8.11
N ASN A 45 20.40 -4.71 -8.46
CA ASN A 45 20.37 -5.16 -9.85
C ASN A 45 18.93 -5.21 -10.37
N PHE A 46 18.00 -5.70 -9.55
CA PHE A 46 16.57 -5.68 -9.90
C PHE A 46 16.07 -4.23 -10.09
N PHE A 47 16.47 -3.32 -9.22
CA PHE A 47 16.16 -1.91 -9.37
C PHE A 47 16.68 -1.34 -10.70
N ARG A 48 17.98 -1.50 -10.97
CA ARG A 48 18.64 -0.98 -12.17
C ARG A 48 17.98 -1.52 -13.45
N ASP A 49 17.74 -2.83 -13.51
CA ASP A 49 17.36 -3.51 -14.75
C ASP A 49 15.84 -3.55 -14.98
N LYS A 50 15.02 -3.40 -13.92
CA LYS A 50 13.56 -3.50 -14.00
C LYS A 50 12.84 -2.24 -13.53
N VAL A 51 13.11 -1.78 -12.32
CA VAL A 51 12.37 -0.67 -11.72
C VAL A 51 12.62 0.66 -12.44
N GLN A 52 13.85 0.94 -12.82
CA GLN A 52 14.18 2.16 -13.54
C GLN A 52 13.45 2.27 -14.89
N GLN A 53 13.20 1.14 -15.56
CA GLN A 53 12.44 1.12 -16.81
C GLN A 53 11.00 1.59 -16.59
N VAL A 54 10.38 1.24 -15.46
CA VAL A 54 9.04 1.72 -15.08
C VAL A 54 9.01 3.26 -14.99
N PHE A 55 10.05 3.87 -14.42
CA PHE A 55 10.12 5.33 -14.28
C PHE A 55 10.34 6.06 -15.62
N LEU A 56 10.93 5.38 -16.59
CA LEU A 56 11.22 5.92 -17.93
C LEU A 56 10.09 5.65 -18.93
N THR A 57 9.22 4.71 -18.66
CA THR A 57 8.14 4.30 -19.56
C THR A 57 7.10 5.40 -19.73
N LYS A 58 6.79 5.76 -20.98
CA LYS A 58 5.70 6.68 -21.33
C LYS A 58 4.38 5.90 -21.39
N ARG A 59 3.42 6.29 -20.57
CA ARG A 59 2.05 5.73 -20.59
C ARG A 59 1.09 6.65 -21.32
N PRO A 60 0.08 6.10 -22.02
CA PRO A 60 -0.97 6.91 -22.63
C PRO A 60 -1.64 7.83 -21.59
N GLY A 61 -1.79 9.09 -21.91
CA GLY A 61 -2.43 10.06 -21.02
C GLY A 61 -1.60 10.57 -19.84
N HIS A 62 -0.41 9.99 -19.57
CA HIS A 62 0.40 10.35 -18.41
C HIS A 62 1.80 10.85 -18.80
N ALA A 63 2.39 11.72 -17.99
CA ALA A 63 3.81 12.00 -18.04
C ALA A 63 4.62 10.78 -17.57
N ARG A 64 5.87 10.63 -18.02
CA ARG A 64 6.80 9.66 -17.41
C ARG A 64 7.09 10.08 -15.97
N CYS A 65 7.30 9.13 -15.08
CA CYS A 65 7.60 9.41 -13.68
C CYS A 65 8.80 10.36 -13.53
N VAL A 66 9.86 10.12 -14.30
CA VAL A 66 11.07 10.94 -14.29
C VAL A 66 10.81 12.42 -14.57
N VAL A 67 9.79 12.77 -15.36
CA VAL A 67 9.52 14.18 -15.72
C VAL A 67 9.13 15.00 -14.48
N CYS A 68 8.29 14.47 -13.62
CA CYS A 68 7.86 15.15 -12.39
C CYS A 68 8.82 14.92 -11.24
N HIS A 69 9.39 13.70 -11.15
CA HIS A 69 10.23 13.31 -10.03
C HIS A 69 11.69 13.77 -10.10
N THR A 70 12.05 14.56 -11.09
CA THR A 70 13.34 15.29 -11.14
C THR A 70 13.20 16.76 -10.73
N ILE A 71 11.99 17.20 -10.38
CA ILE A 71 11.72 18.57 -9.92
C ILE A 71 11.97 18.65 -8.42
N ASN A 72 12.65 19.69 -7.95
CA ASN A 72 13.08 19.82 -6.55
C ASN A 72 11.97 19.84 -5.49
N ASN A 73 10.73 20.11 -5.86
CA ASN A 73 9.58 20.13 -4.95
C ASN A 73 8.83 18.78 -4.87
N ALA A 74 9.27 17.76 -5.60
CA ALA A 74 8.67 16.44 -5.51
C ALA A 74 9.10 15.74 -4.22
N PRO A 75 8.18 15.17 -3.41
CA PRO A 75 8.52 14.44 -2.19
C PRO A 75 9.42 13.21 -2.44
N PHE A 76 9.21 12.52 -3.55
CA PHE A 76 10.09 11.49 -4.08
C PHE A 76 10.91 12.09 -5.22
N HIS A 77 12.22 12.02 -5.12
CA HIS A 77 13.12 12.68 -6.06
C HIS A 77 14.00 11.66 -6.78
N LEU A 78 14.22 11.90 -8.08
CA LEU A 78 15.12 11.13 -8.94
C LEU A 78 16.18 12.06 -9.53
N THR A 79 17.36 11.52 -9.82
CA THR A 79 18.39 12.22 -10.56
C THR A 79 17.91 12.52 -11.99
N SER A 80 18.17 13.72 -12.48
CA SER A 80 17.87 14.07 -13.87
C SER A 80 18.69 13.20 -14.83
N LEU A 81 18.09 12.85 -15.97
CA LEU A 81 18.83 12.22 -17.06
C LEU A 81 19.90 13.17 -17.59
N SER A 82 21.04 12.63 -17.97
CA SER A 82 22.05 13.39 -18.71
C SER A 82 21.47 13.89 -20.04
N PRO A 83 21.90 15.06 -20.56
CA PRO A 83 21.42 15.58 -21.82
C PRO A 83 21.53 14.55 -22.95
N GLY A 84 20.42 14.29 -23.65
CA GLY A 84 20.34 13.31 -24.73
C GLY A 84 20.31 11.83 -24.32
N ALA A 85 20.45 11.51 -23.01
CA ALA A 85 20.41 10.13 -22.53
C ALA A 85 18.97 9.60 -22.46
N ALA A 86 18.77 8.35 -22.90
CA ALA A 86 17.50 7.61 -22.77
C ALA A 86 17.36 6.91 -21.41
N SER A 87 18.46 6.68 -20.70
CA SER A 87 18.53 6.00 -19.41
C SER A 87 19.60 6.63 -18.53
N TRP A 88 19.54 6.31 -17.24
CA TRP A 88 20.58 6.71 -16.28
C TRP A 88 21.86 5.88 -16.46
N ASN A 89 23.03 6.50 -16.23
CA ASN A 89 24.28 5.79 -16.10
C ASN A 89 24.37 5.09 -14.73
N GLU A 90 25.44 4.33 -14.50
CA GLU A 90 25.63 3.54 -13.27
C GLU A 90 25.65 4.40 -11.99
N GLU A 91 26.31 5.54 -12.03
CA GLU A 91 26.39 6.45 -10.88
C GLU A 91 25.01 7.04 -10.55
N GLN A 92 24.28 7.55 -11.54
CA GLN A 92 22.92 8.05 -11.40
C GLN A 92 21.96 6.96 -10.92
N SER A 93 22.16 5.72 -11.39
CA SER A 93 21.35 4.57 -10.97
C SER A 93 21.55 4.24 -9.49
N ARG A 94 22.77 4.31 -8.99
CA ARG A 94 23.04 4.13 -7.56
C ARG A 94 22.44 5.24 -6.70
N GLN A 95 22.57 6.48 -7.13
CA GLN A 95 21.94 7.63 -6.46
C GLN A 95 20.42 7.46 -6.41
N ASN A 96 19.79 7.07 -7.53
CA ASN A 96 18.37 6.81 -7.58
C ASN A 96 17.94 5.64 -6.68
N PHE A 97 18.75 4.59 -6.59
CA PHE A 97 18.47 3.48 -5.68
C PHE A 97 18.42 3.93 -4.22
N GLU A 98 19.38 4.74 -3.78
CA GLU A 98 19.41 5.32 -2.42
C GLU A 98 18.18 6.20 -2.15
N LEU A 99 17.75 7.00 -3.15
CA LEU A 99 16.57 7.84 -3.04
C LEU A 99 15.27 7.01 -2.97
N VAL A 100 15.16 5.98 -3.81
CA VAL A 100 13.99 5.09 -3.86
C VAL A 100 13.81 4.29 -2.57
N GLN A 101 14.91 3.89 -1.93
CA GLN A 101 14.85 3.18 -0.64
C GLN A 101 14.05 3.94 0.43
N ARG A 102 14.04 5.27 0.39
CA ARG A 102 13.32 6.13 1.35
C ARG A 102 11.80 6.04 1.20
N VAL A 103 11.31 5.65 0.04
CA VAL A 103 9.86 5.55 -0.28
C VAL A 103 9.43 4.12 -0.60
N ALA A 104 10.36 3.21 -0.69
CA ALA A 104 10.07 1.81 -1.02
C ALA A 104 9.46 1.04 0.16
N ALA A 105 9.79 1.39 1.41
CA ALA A 105 9.36 0.67 2.62
C ALA A 105 9.40 -0.86 2.39
N PRO A 106 10.61 -1.48 2.34
CA PRO A 106 10.80 -2.86 1.93
C PRO A 106 9.96 -3.84 2.76
N GLY A 107 9.32 -4.80 2.10
CA GLY A 107 8.42 -5.76 2.73
C GLY A 107 7.04 -5.22 3.09
N PHE A 108 6.77 -3.94 2.83
CA PHE A 108 5.52 -3.30 3.25
C PHE A 108 4.60 -3.00 2.07
N MET A 109 3.44 -3.66 2.02
CA MET A 109 2.46 -3.50 0.94
C MET A 109 1.82 -2.10 0.88
N GLU A 110 1.94 -1.33 1.95
CA GLU A 110 1.52 0.09 2.01
C GLU A 110 2.64 1.04 1.59
N SER A 111 3.72 0.51 0.96
CA SER A 111 4.82 1.31 0.44
C SER A 111 4.33 2.46 -0.43
N PRO A 112 4.74 3.72 -0.16
CA PRO A 112 4.39 4.87 -1.00
C PRO A 112 4.76 4.67 -2.48
N LEU A 113 5.85 3.93 -2.76
CA LEU A 113 6.30 3.64 -4.12
C LEU A 113 5.24 2.91 -4.96
N ILE A 114 4.46 2.01 -4.37
CA ILE A 114 3.45 1.22 -5.09
C ILE A 114 2.04 1.76 -4.88
N LYS A 115 1.77 2.39 -3.75
CA LYS A 115 0.43 2.86 -3.38
C LYS A 115 0.11 4.21 -4.02
N HIS A 116 1.05 5.15 -3.95
CA HIS A 116 0.82 6.53 -4.40
C HIS A 116 0.51 6.66 -5.90
N PRO A 117 1.17 5.95 -6.84
CA PRO A 117 0.84 6.01 -8.26
C PRO A 117 -0.33 5.10 -8.70
N LEU A 118 -0.90 4.29 -7.79
CA LEU A 118 -2.01 3.38 -8.09
C LEU A 118 -3.36 4.11 -8.01
N ALA A 119 -4.30 3.74 -8.87
CA ALA A 119 -5.67 4.26 -8.83
C ALA A 119 -6.35 3.98 -7.49
N GLN A 120 -7.07 4.97 -6.95
CA GLN A 120 -7.77 4.86 -5.67
C GLN A 120 -8.72 3.65 -5.64
N GLY A 121 -9.48 3.42 -6.72
CA GLY A 121 -10.38 2.27 -6.84
C GLY A 121 -9.67 0.92 -6.87
N ALA A 122 -8.35 0.89 -7.10
CA ALA A 122 -7.51 -0.29 -7.03
C ALA A 122 -6.75 -0.43 -5.69
N GLY A 123 -7.01 0.45 -4.73
CA GLY A 123 -6.37 0.46 -3.41
C GLY A 123 -5.21 1.46 -3.28
N GLY A 124 -5.06 2.36 -4.24
CA GLY A 124 -4.08 3.45 -4.18
C GLY A 124 -4.55 4.64 -3.36
N ASP A 125 -3.69 5.66 -3.29
CA ASP A 125 -4.00 6.92 -2.62
C ASP A 125 -5.01 7.76 -3.42
N ALA A 126 -5.73 8.64 -2.72
CA ALA A 126 -6.76 9.47 -3.34
C ALA A 126 -6.18 10.49 -4.35
N HIS A 127 -4.92 10.86 -4.20
CA HIS A 127 -4.29 11.87 -5.03
C HIS A 127 -2.83 11.53 -5.35
N HIS A 128 -2.47 11.74 -6.62
CA HIS A 128 -1.09 11.75 -7.12
C HIS A 128 -0.93 12.92 -8.10
N GLY A 129 -0.02 13.85 -7.83
CA GLY A 129 0.10 15.10 -8.57
C GLY A 129 0.33 14.97 -10.09
N GLY A 130 0.91 13.87 -10.54
CA GLY A 130 1.09 13.52 -11.96
C GLY A 130 -0.01 12.64 -12.55
N GLY A 131 -1.13 12.45 -11.83
CA GLY A 131 -2.17 11.48 -12.15
C GLY A 131 -1.82 10.06 -11.72
N GLN A 132 -2.84 9.25 -11.49
CA GLN A 132 -2.68 7.85 -11.10
C GLN A 132 -2.16 7.04 -12.28
N GLN A 133 -0.92 6.58 -12.19
CA GLN A 133 -0.18 5.96 -13.30
C GLN A 133 -0.66 4.53 -13.63
N PHE A 134 -1.20 3.83 -12.62
CA PHE A 134 -1.61 2.43 -12.73
C PHE A 134 -3.10 2.30 -12.44
N ALA A 135 -3.89 1.84 -13.42
CA ALA A 135 -5.33 1.67 -13.27
C ALA A 135 -5.71 0.49 -12.36
N SER A 136 -4.84 -0.51 -12.25
CA SER A 136 -5.10 -1.73 -11.47
C SER A 136 -3.82 -2.37 -10.94
N GLN A 137 -3.97 -3.27 -9.97
CA GLN A 137 -2.88 -4.07 -9.42
C GLN A 137 -2.39 -5.19 -10.38
N SER A 138 -3.03 -5.37 -11.52
CA SER A 138 -2.59 -6.30 -12.57
C SER A 138 -1.71 -5.64 -13.63
N ASP A 139 -1.46 -4.33 -13.54
CA ASP A 139 -0.54 -3.64 -14.44
C ASP A 139 0.88 -4.22 -14.30
N PRO A 140 1.54 -4.63 -15.42
CA PRO A 140 2.85 -5.27 -15.38
C PRO A 140 3.94 -4.41 -14.72
N ASP A 141 3.89 -3.09 -14.92
CA ASP A 141 4.86 -2.18 -14.31
C ASP A 141 4.58 -1.99 -12.82
N TRP A 142 3.31 -1.95 -12.41
CA TRP A 142 2.96 -1.96 -10.99
C TRP A 142 3.41 -3.25 -10.30
N LEU A 143 3.22 -4.41 -10.96
CA LEU A 143 3.70 -5.70 -10.46
C LEU A 143 5.23 -5.72 -10.32
N THR A 144 5.97 -5.06 -11.22
CA THR A 144 7.42 -4.89 -11.12
C THR A 144 7.80 -4.10 -9.86
N LEU A 145 7.13 -2.96 -9.59
CA LEU A 145 7.35 -2.20 -8.36
C LEU A 145 7.00 -3.00 -7.12
N LYS A 146 5.88 -3.73 -7.15
CA LYS A 146 5.46 -4.62 -6.05
C LYS A 146 6.51 -5.71 -5.77
N ALA A 147 7.00 -6.38 -6.80
CA ALA A 147 8.04 -7.39 -6.68
C ALA A 147 9.31 -6.81 -6.02
N PHE A 148 9.73 -5.63 -6.44
CA PHE A 148 10.88 -4.92 -5.87
C PHE A 148 10.71 -4.67 -4.36
N VAL A 149 9.60 -4.05 -3.93
CA VAL A 149 9.37 -3.78 -2.50
C VAL A 149 9.21 -5.07 -1.68
N SER A 150 8.83 -6.17 -2.32
CA SER A 150 8.74 -7.50 -1.69
C SER A 150 10.09 -8.25 -1.66
N GLY A 151 11.18 -7.63 -2.10
CA GLY A 151 12.51 -8.21 -2.03
C GLY A 151 12.87 -9.13 -3.20
N ALA A 152 12.23 -8.97 -4.36
CA ALA A 152 12.65 -9.70 -5.58
C ALA A 152 14.11 -9.39 -5.94
N THR A 153 14.82 -10.41 -6.34
CA THR A 153 16.24 -10.32 -6.76
C THR A 153 16.37 -10.62 -8.25
N GLN A 154 17.36 -10.00 -8.87
CA GLN A 154 17.81 -10.37 -10.21
C GLN A 154 18.80 -11.52 -10.08
N LYS A 155 18.51 -12.66 -10.75
CA LYS A 155 19.46 -13.79 -10.87
C LYS A 155 20.42 -13.57 -12.03
#